data_9a3c6c151a57c15f5f7737bcd52a5472
#
_entry.id   9a3c6c151a57c15f5f7737bcd52a5472
#
_cell.length_a   1.000
_cell.length_b   1.000
_cell.length_c   1.000
_cell.angle_alpha   90.00
_cell.angle_beta   90.00
_cell.angle_gamma   90.00
#
_symmetry.space_group_name_H-M   'P 1'
#
loop_
_entity.id
_entity.type
_entity.pdbx_description
1 polymer ?
#
loop_
_entity_poly.entity_id
_entity_poly.type
_entity_poly.pdbx_seq_one_letter_code
_entity_poly.pdbx_strand_id
1 'polypeptide(L)'
;MTRAELQERFEFRNVRAEEADQTIAIENICFPPNEACSPKSMTERASQAQETFLVAVDKETGKIAGFLNGIATDEEVFRDEFFTDIRLHNIKGKNIMILGLDVLPEYRGQGLAREIMERYLKREKECGRRRVVLTCLDEKVKMYEKMGYKDLGISGSVWGGEKWHDMEYLL
;
A
#
# COMPACT_ATOMS: atom_id res chain seq x y z
N MET A 1 -8.67 -6.85 -17.53
CA MET A 1 -9.90 -7.41 -16.93
C MET A 1 -10.83 -6.27 -16.54
N THR A 2 -12.12 -6.48 -16.68
CA THR A 2 -13.13 -5.56 -16.18
C THR A 2 -13.17 -5.61 -14.65
N ARG A 3 -13.82 -4.62 -14.04
CA ARG A 3 -14.02 -4.61 -12.58
C ARG A 3 -14.81 -5.83 -12.11
N ALA A 4 -15.82 -6.25 -12.88
CA ALA A 4 -16.61 -7.44 -12.58
C ALA A 4 -15.75 -8.72 -12.61
N GLU A 5 -14.88 -8.85 -13.61
CA GLU A 5 -13.94 -9.97 -13.72
C GLU A 5 -12.93 -10.00 -12.56
N LEU A 6 -12.44 -8.83 -12.13
CA LEU A 6 -11.57 -8.73 -10.96
C LEU A 6 -12.28 -9.16 -9.68
N GLN A 7 -13.53 -8.74 -9.50
CA GLN A 7 -14.35 -9.15 -8.34
C GLN A 7 -14.64 -10.65 -8.32
N GLU A 8 -14.82 -11.25 -9.48
CA GLU A 8 -15.06 -12.68 -9.61
C GLU A 8 -13.78 -13.49 -9.31
N ARG A 9 -12.64 -13.01 -9.80
CA ARG A 9 -11.35 -13.68 -9.67
C ARG A 9 -10.71 -13.53 -8.30
N PHE A 10 -10.80 -12.36 -7.70
CA PHE A 10 -10.07 -12.03 -6.47
C PHE A 10 -10.99 -11.80 -5.28
N GLU A 11 -10.53 -12.27 -4.11
CA GLU A 11 -11.09 -11.88 -2.81
C GLU A 11 -10.24 -10.73 -2.25
N PHE A 12 -10.92 -9.65 -1.84
CA PHE A 12 -10.25 -8.49 -1.23
C PHE A 12 -10.59 -8.46 0.25
N ARG A 13 -9.57 -8.56 1.10
CA ARG A 13 -9.76 -8.62 2.55
C ARG A 13 -8.51 -8.10 3.28
N ASN A 14 -8.63 -7.98 4.59
CA ASN A 14 -7.45 -7.68 5.41
C ASN A 14 -6.48 -8.86 5.42
N VAL A 15 -5.19 -8.54 5.55
CA VAL A 15 -4.15 -9.53 5.73
C VAL A 15 -4.37 -10.32 7.02
N ARG A 16 -3.93 -11.57 7.06
CA ARG A 16 -3.84 -12.39 8.26
C ARG A 16 -2.39 -12.42 8.74
N ALA A 17 -2.19 -12.50 10.06
CA ALA A 17 -0.83 -12.50 10.62
C ALA A 17 0.03 -13.65 10.08
N GLU A 18 -0.55 -14.82 9.86
CA GLU A 18 0.13 -15.99 9.30
C GLU A 18 0.52 -15.84 7.82
N GLU A 19 0.05 -14.79 7.15
CA GLU A 19 0.40 -14.50 5.76
C GLU A 19 1.62 -13.59 5.61
N ALA A 20 2.27 -13.22 6.71
CA ALA A 20 3.43 -12.32 6.68
C ALA A 20 4.54 -12.81 5.74
N ASP A 21 4.87 -14.11 5.78
CA ASP A 21 5.92 -14.69 4.91
C ASP A 21 5.58 -14.54 3.43
N GLN A 22 4.31 -14.70 3.07
CA GLN A 22 3.84 -14.53 1.70
C GLN A 22 3.98 -13.07 1.24
N THR A 23 3.61 -12.11 2.08
CA THR A 23 3.74 -10.69 1.76
C THR A 23 5.19 -10.24 1.69
N ILE A 24 6.07 -10.79 2.54
CA ILE A 24 7.52 -10.56 2.48
C ILE A 24 8.08 -11.01 1.13
N ALA A 25 7.72 -12.20 0.68
CA ALA A 25 8.17 -12.73 -0.61
C ALA A 25 7.71 -11.86 -1.77
N ILE A 26 6.46 -11.38 -1.75
CA ILE A 26 5.92 -10.49 -2.78
C ILE A 26 6.66 -9.15 -2.80
N GLU A 27 6.92 -8.56 -1.65
CA GLU A 27 7.67 -7.31 -1.54
C GLU A 27 9.07 -7.44 -2.17
N ASN A 28 9.78 -8.53 -1.88
CA ASN A 28 11.11 -8.77 -2.43
C ASN A 28 11.12 -9.03 -3.94
N ILE A 29 10.00 -9.49 -4.49
CA ILE A 29 9.83 -9.63 -5.95
C ILE A 29 9.53 -8.27 -6.59
N CYS A 30 8.70 -7.46 -5.95
CA CYS A 30 8.21 -6.19 -6.51
C CYS A 30 9.22 -5.04 -6.40
N PHE A 31 10.10 -5.07 -5.40
CA PHE A 31 11.03 -3.97 -5.12
C PHE A 31 12.48 -4.46 -5.02
N PRO A 32 13.44 -3.62 -5.45
CA PRO A 32 14.85 -3.92 -5.25
C PRO A 32 15.21 -3.91 -3.76
N PRO A 33 16.33 -4.55 -3.36
CA PRO A 33 16.70 -4.69 -1.94
C PRO A 33 16.83 -3.37 -1.16
N ASN A 34 17.21 -2.29 -1.85
CA ASN A 34 17.34 -0.97 -1.21
C ASN A 34 16.00 -0.31 -0.90
N GLU A 35 14.92 -0.71 -1.58
CA GLU A 35 13.57 -0.14 -1.42
C GLU A 35 12.64 -1.06 -0.62
N ALA A 36 12.80 -2.37 -0.73
CA ALA A 36 11.96 -3.33 -0.02
C ALA A 36 12.07 -3.16 1.50
N CYS A 37 10.93 -3.27 2.21
CA CYS A 37 10.96 -3.25 3.66
C CYS A 37 11.57 -4.53 4.24
N SER A 38 12.01 -4.45 5.50
CA SER A 38 12.56 -5.63 6.18
C SER A 38 11.48 -6.66 6.48
N PRO A 39 11.85 -7.95 6.61
CA PRO A 39 10.91 -8.99 7.08
C PRO A 39 10.26 -8.65 8.43
N LYS A 40 11.03 -8.06 9.34
CA LYS A 40 10.53 -7.61 10.64
C LYS A 40 9.41 -6.59 10.48
N SER A 41 9.64 -5.54 9.68
CA SER A 41 8.63 -4.48 9.46
C SER A 41 7.36 -5.04 8.83
N MET A 42 7.47 -5.91 7.82
CA MET A 42 6.32 -6.53 7.18
C MET A 42 5.53 -7.39 8.17
N THR A 43 6.21 -8.19 8.98
CA THR A 43 5.59 -9.04 10.00
C THR A 43 4.82 -8.21 11.04
N GLU A 44 5.40 -7.10 11.48
CA GLU A 44 4.75 -6.18 12.42
C GLU A 44 3.50 -5.56 11.80
N ARG A 45 3.54 -5.14 10.54
CA ARG A 45 2.37 -4.60 9.82
C ARG A 45 1.26 -5.65 9.70
N ALA A 46 1.61 -6.87 9.35
CA ALA A 46 0.65 -7.97 9.18
C ALA A 46 -0.02 -8.39 10.49
N SER A 47 0.59 -8.13 11.64
CA SER A 47 0.03 -8.48 12.94
C SER A 47 -0.58 -7.30 13.70
N GLN A 48 -0.06 -6.08 13.52
CA GLN A 48 -0.45 -4.92 14.32
C GLN A 48 -1.19 -3.83 13.55
N ALA A 49 -1.25 -3.90 12.22
CA ALA A 49 -1.93 -2.93 11.36
C ALA A 49 -2.75 -3.62 10.28
N GLN A 50 -3.46 -4.68 10.63
CA GLN A 50 -4.26 -5.49 9.68
C GLN A 50 -5.38 -4.69 9.04
N GLU A 51 -6.01 -3.79 9.78
CA GLU A 51 -7.14 -2.97 9.31
C GLU A 51 -6.74 -1.96 8.22
N THR A 52 -5.45 -1.68 8.07
CA THR A 52 -4.91 -0.83 7.01
C THR A 52 -4.02 -1.60 6.03
N PHE A 53 -4.18 -2.91 5.98
CA PHE A 53 -3.42 -3.83 5.14
C PHE A 53 -4.37 -4.69 4.30
N LEU A 54 -4.62 -4.28 3.05
CA LEU A 54 -5.56 -4.92 2.13
C LEU A 54 -4.83 -5.86 1.19
N VAL A 55 -5.25 -7.12 1.14
CA VAL A 55 -4.72 -8.11 0.20
C VAL A 55 -5.76 -8.48 -0.85
N ALA A 56 -5.29 -8.80 -2.05
CA ALA A 56 -6.06 -9.41 -3.12
C ALA A 56 -5.64 -10.88 -3.25
N VAL A 57 -6.53 -11.79 -2.94
CA VAL A 57 -6.28 -13.23 -2.98
C VAL A 57 -6.88 -13.80 -4.26
N ASP A 58 -6.07 -14.50 -5.04
CA ASP A 58 -6.53 -15.22 -6.22
C ASP A 58 -7.35 -16.45 -5.76
N LYS A 59 -8.64 -16.44 -6.07
CA LYS A 59 -9.55 -17.53 -5.67
C LYS A 59 -9.20 -18.88 -6.29
N GLU A 60 -8.53 -18.87 -7.44
CA GLU A 60 -8.13 -20.11 -8.12
C GLU A 60 -6.96 -20.82 -7.40
N THR A 61 -6.06 -20.04 -6.81
CA THR A 61 -4.85 -20.58 -6.16
C THR A 61 -4.89 -20.50 -4.63
N GLY A 62 -5.74 -19.64 -4.08
CA GLY A 62 -5.77 -19.34 -2.65
C GLY A 62 -4.60 -18.48 -2.18
N LYS A 63 -3.77 -17.95 -3.11
CA LYS A 63 -2.57 -17.18 -2.79
C LYS A 63 -2.79 -15.70 -3.03
N ILE A 64 -2.04 -14.87 -2.30
CA ILE A 64 -2.05 -13.41 -2.48
C ILE A 64 -1.41 -13.06 -3.82
N ALA A 65 -2.11 -12.26 -4.63
CA ALA A 65 -1.65 -11.76 -5.92
C ALA A 65 -1.04 -10.35 -5.80
N GLY A 66 -1.48 -9.59 -4.82
CA GLY A 66 -1.00 -8.25 -4.56
C GLY A 66 -1.60 -7.69 -3.29
N PHE A 67 -1.10 -6.55 -2.85
CA PHE A 67 -1.58 -5.91 -1.63
C PHE A 67 -1.27 -4.42 -1.60
N LEU A 68 -1.93 -3.73 -0.69
CA LEU A 68 -1.63 -2.36 -0.32
C LEU A 68 -1.62 -2.28 1.20
N ASN A 69 -0.52 -1.78 1.77
CA ASN A 69 -0.42 -1.57 3.20
C ASN A 69 -0.04 -0.13 3.54
N GLY A 70 -0.53 0.31 4.67
CA GLY A 70 -0.24 1.61 5.22
C GLY A 70 -0.46 1.62 6.72
N ILE A 71 -0.18 2.75 7.33
CA ILE A 71 -0.50 3.00 8.73
C ILE A 71 -1.38 4.23 8.85
N ALA A 72 -2.20 4.26 9.89
CA ALA A 72 -3.01 5.43 10.23
C ALA A 72 -2.25 6.31 11.22
N THR A 73 -2.37 7.62 11.07
CA THR A 73 -1.70 8.60 11.92
C THR A 73 -2.42 9.95 11.84
N ASP A 74 -2.21 10.80 12.84
CA ASP A 74 -2.63 12.21 12.77
C ASP A 74 -1.55 13.11 12.18
N GLU A 75 -0.35 12.59 11.92
CA GLU A 75 0.70 13.35 11.27
C GLU A 75 0.32 13.63 9.81
N GLU A 76 0.74 14.79 9.30
CA GLU A 76 0.35 15.25 7.97
C GLU A 76 1.44 15.04 6.92
N VAL A 77 2.68 14.91 7.34
CA VAL A 77 3.84 14.79 6.44
C VAL A 77 4.45 13.40 6.53
N PHE A 78 4.70 12.80 5.36
CA PHE A 78 5.36 11.49 5.29
C PHE A 78 6.80 11.58 5.79
N ARG A 79 7.21 10.60 6.58
CA ARG A 79 8.60 10.45 7.06
C ARG A 79 9.01 8.99 7.09
N ASP A 80 10.30 8.74 6.96
CA ASP A 80 10.84 7.38 6.78
C ASP A 80 10.59 6.45 7.98
N GLU A 81 10.41 7.00 9.18
CA GLU A 81 10.13 6.23 10.39
C GLU A 81 8.82 5.43 10.29
N PHE A 82 7.88 5.86 9.42
CA PHE A 82 6.66 5.09 9.17
C PHE A 82 6.96 3.71 8.58
N PHE A 83 8.06 3.55 7.86
CA PHE A 83 8.44 2.24 7.30
C PHE A 83 8.92 1.25 8.36
N THR A 84 9.48 1.73 9.46
CA THR A 84 10.23 0.90 10.41
C THR A 84 9.69 0.87 11.83
N ASP A 85 8.81 1.79 12.21
CA ASP A 85 8.28 1.87 13.57
C ASP A 85 6.76 1.69 13.59
N ILE A 86 6.30 0.47 13.81
CA ILE A 86 4.88 0.14 13.85
C ILE A 86 4.13 0.83 15.03
N ARG A 87 4.86 1.29 16.04
CA ARG A 87 4.26 2.03 17.17
C ARG A 87 3.66 3.36 16.74
N LEU A 88 4.04 3.88 15.57
CA LEU A 88 3.47 5.09 14.97
C LEU A 88 2.06 4.86 14.43
N HIS A 89 1.65 3.61 14.25
CA HIS A 89 0.30 3.28 13.82
C HIS A 89 -0.71 3.61 14.93
N ASN A 90 -1.67 4.44 14.59
CA ASN A 90 -2.81 4.79 15.46
C ASN A 90 -4.09 4.60 14.64
N ILE A 91 -4.85 3.56 14.94
CA ILE A 91 -6.09 3.21 14.21
C ILE A 91 -7.09 4.37 14.14
N LYS A 92 -7.06 5.29 15.10
CA LYS A 92 -7.93 6.47 15.14
C LYS A 92 -7.37 7.66 14.36
N GLY A 93 -6.17 7.54 13.79
CA GLY A 93 -5.55 8.60 13.01
C GLY A 93 -6.39 9.02 11.80
N LYS A 94 -6.35 10.28 11.44
CA LYS A 94 -7.17 10.83 10.34
C LYS A 94 -6.53 10.68 8.97
N ASN A 95 -5.26 10.38 8.92
CA ASN A 95 -4.50 10.22 7.69
C ASN A 95 -3.97 8.79 7.55
N ILE A 96 -3.81 8.35 6.31
CA ILE A 96 -3.11 7.11 5.99
C ILE A 96 -1.79 7.46 5.33
N MET A 97 -0.72 6.82 5.77
CA MET A 97 0.59 6.82 5.10
C MET A 97 0.76 5.45 4.45
N ILE A 98 0.70 5.41 3.11
CA ILE A 98 0.86 4.15 2.36
C ILE A 98 2.34 3.78 2.33
N LEU A 99 2.62 2.54 2.65
CA LEU A 99 3.98 2.00 2.73
C LEU A 99 4.35 1.10 1.55
N GLY A 100 3.36 0.58 0.82
CA GLY A 100 3.62 -0.23 -0.35
C GLY A 100 2.35 -0.63 -1.08
N LEU A 101 2.43 -0.62 -2.41
CA LEU A 101 1.44 -1.17 -3.33
C LEU A 101 2.17 -2.18 -4.21
N ASP A 102 1.89 -3.44 -4.00
CA ASP A 102 2.60 -4.55 -4.61
C ASP A 102 1.63 -5.40 -5.43
N VAL A 103 2.01 -5.70 -6.67
CA VAL A 103 1.30 -6.68 -7.52
C VAL A 103 2.34 -7.58 -8.16
N LEU A 104 2.18 -8.89 -7.99
CA LEU A 104 3.07 -9.86 -8.61
C LEU A 104 3.10 -9.69 -10.13
N PRO A 105 4.27 -9.88 -10.77
CA PRO A 105 4.42 -9.65 -12.22
C PRO A 105 3.37 -10.35 -13.08
N GLU A 106 3.00 -11.58 -12.76
CA GLU A 106 2.04 -12.38 -13.52
C GLU A 106 0.60 -11.83 -13.46
N TYR A 107 0.31 -10.93 -12.52
CA TYR A 107 -1.01 -10.30 -12.37
C TYR A 107 -1.05 -8.84 -12.86
N ARG A 108 0.07 -8.33 -13.37
CA ARG A 108 0.15 -6.94 -13.86
C ARG A 108 -0.54 -6.76 -15.20
N GLY A 109 -0.87 -5.51 -15.53
CA GLY A 109 -1.49 -5.17 -16.81
C GLY A 109 -2.97 -5.52 -16.90
N GLN A 110 -3.62 -5.86 -15.80
CA GLN A 110 -5.02 -6.29 -15.75
C GLN A 110 -5.92 -5.33 -14.96
N GLY A 111 -5.34 -4.27 -14.39
CA GLY A 111 -6.07 -3.31 -13.56
C GLY A 111 -6.14 -3.66 -12.08
N LEU A 112 -5.42 -4.68 -11.63
CA LEU A 112 -5.49 -5.14 -10.23
C LEU A 112 -4.96 -4.08 -9.24
N ALA A 113 -3.83 -3.43 -9.54
CA ALA A 113 -3.28 -2.38 -8.68
C ALA A 113 -4.28 -1.24 -8.49
N ARG A 114 -4.94 -0.81 -9.55
CA ARG A 114 -5.96 0.23 -9.51
C ARG A 114 -7.17 -0.20 -8.70
N GLU A 115 -7.65 -1.43 -8.88
CA GLU A 115 -8.77 -1.96 -8.12
C GLU A 115 -8.46 -2.06 -6.62
N ILE A 116 -7.26 -2.52 -6.25
CA ILE A 116 -6.80 -2.53 -4.86
C ILE A 116 -6.82 -1.12 -4.28
N MET A 117 -6.27 -0.14 -5.00
CA MET A 117 -6.23 1.24 -4.56
C MET A 117 -7.63 1.84 -4.39
N GLU A 118 -8.52 1.66 -5.36
CA GLU A 118 -9.88 2.20 -5.30
C GLU A 118 -10.65 1.63 -4.11
N ARG A 119 -10.53 0.33 -3.84
CA ARG A 119 -11.16 -0.31 -2.69
C ARG A 119 -10.60 0.20 -1.37
N TYR A 120 -9.29 0.38 -1.32
CA TYR A 120 -8.61 0.91 -0.13
C TYR A 120 -9.08 2.34 0.17
N LEU A 121 -9.07 3.21 -0.82
CA LEU A 121 -9.52 4.61 -0.67
C LEU A 121 -10.98 4.69 -0.22
N LYS A 122 -11.87 3.88 -0.83
CA LYS A 122 -13.28 3.83 -0.46
C LYS A 122 -13.44 3.41 1.00
N ARG A 123 -12.75 2.34 1.41
CA ARG A 123 -12.81 1.83 2.78
C ARG A 123 -12.33 2.86 3.80
N GLU A 124 -11.20 3.51 3.51
CA GLU A 124 -10.66 4.51 4.43
C GLU A 124 -11.53 5.76 4.53
N LYS A 125 -12.17 6.15 3.43
CA LYS A 125 -13.17 7.21 3.46
C LYS A 125 -14.36 6.84 4.35
N GLU A 126 -14.87 5.63 4.24
CA GLU A 126 -15.96 5.11 5.08
C GLU A 126 -15.56 5.04 6.57
N CYS A 127 -14.28 4.84 6.87
CA CYS A 127 -13.74 4.88 8.23
C CYS A 127 -13.58 6.31 8.78
N GLY A 128 -13.86 7.34 7.99
CA GLY A 128 -13.75 8.74 8.42
C GLY A 128 -12.37 9.35 8.28
N ARG A 129 -11.46 8.71 7.54
CA ARG A 129 -10.15 9.30 7.23
C ARG A 129 -10.31 10.52 6.34
N ARG A 130 -9.35 11.44 6.41
CA ARG A 130 -9.35 12.70 5.64
C ARG A 130 -8.50 12.64 4.39
N ARG A 131 -7.36 11.99 4.45
CA ARG A 131 -6.40 11.96 3.34
C ARG A 131 -5.52 10.73 3.38
N VAL A 132 -4.98 10.42 2.21
CA VAL A 132 -4.02 9.35 2.01
C VAL A 132 -2.77 9.94 1.37
N VAL A 133 -1.62 9.64 1.93
CA VAL A 133 -0.31 10.11 1.45
C VAL A 133 0.57 8.91 1.12
N LEU A 134 1.30 9.02 0.03
CA LEU A 134 2.33 8.05 -0.33
C LEU A 134 3.56 8.75 -0.88
N THR A 135 4.66 8.03 -0.95
CA THR A 135 5.84 8.45 -1.68
C THR A 135 6.04 7.56 -2.90
N CYS A 136 6.46 8.14 -4.02
CA CYS A 136 6.78 7.38 -5.21
C CYS A 136 7.97 7.97 -5.94
N LEU A 137 8.64 7.13 -6.74
CA LEU A 137 9.69 7.58 -7.65
C LEU A 137 9.08 8.46 -8.76
N ASP A 138 9.88 9.34 -9.34
CA ASP A 138 9.46 10.26 -10.40
C ASP A 138 8.70 9.55 -11.54
N GLU A 139 9.17 8.39 -11.96
CA GLU A 139 8.55 7.58 -13.02
C GLU A 139 7.14 7.07 -12.71
N LYS A 140 6.72 7.08 -11.43
CA LYS A 140 5.40 6.64 -10.97
C LYS A 140 4.42 7.78 -10.75
N VAL A 141 4.87 9.03 -10.78
CA VAL A 141 4.03 10.20 -10.52
C VAL A 141 2.79 10.22 -11.41
N LYS A 142 2.96 10.03 -12.72
CA LYS A 142 1.83 10.03 -13.66
C LYS A 142 0.83 8.92 -13.40
N MET A 143 1.28 7.76 -12.97
CA MET A 143 0.40 6.65 -12.62
C MET A 143 -0.51 7.02 -11.45
N TYR A 144 0.06 7.62 -10.40
CA TYR A 144 -0.72 8.04 -9.23
C TYR A 144 -1.60 9.26 -9.52
N GLU A 145 -1.15 10.19 -10.36
CA GLU A 145 -2.01 11.28 -10.83
C GLU A 145 -3.26 10.77 -11.53
N LYS A 146 -3.14 9.73 -12.35
CA LYS A 146 -4.28 9.07 -13.02
C LYS A 146 -5.21 8.38 -12.03
N MET A 147 -4.72 8.02 -10.85
CA MET A 147 -5.54 7.48 -9.75
C MET A 147 -6.19 8.58 -8.91
N GLY A 148 -5.93 9.84 -9.20
CA GLY A 148 -6.52 10.98 -8.49
C GLY A 148 -5.61 11.64 -7.46
N TYR A 149 -4.36 11.23 -7.35
CA TYR A 149 -3.38 11.84 -6.45
C TYR A 149 -2.86 13.16 -6.99
N LYS A 150 -2.50 14.05 -6.08
CA LYS A 150 -1.81 15.30 -6.39
C LYS A 150 -0.34 15.17 -6.02
N ASP A 151 0.55 15.55 -6.93
CA ASP A 151 1.98 15.63 -6.66
C ASP A 151 2.28 16.87 -5.80
N LEU A 152 2.81 16.65 -4.61
CA LEU A 152 3.21 17.72 -3.70
C LEU A 152 4.68 18.13 -3.88
N GLY A 153 5.39 17.51 -4.82
CA GLY A 153 6.80 17.78 -5.08
C GLY A 153 7.73 16.81 -4.35
N ILE A 154 9.00 17.18 -4.29
CA ILE A 154 10.03 16.33 -3.71
C ILE A 154 9.78 16.10 -2.23
N SER A 155 9.76 14.83 -1.83
CA SER A 155 9.60 14.37 -0.45
C SER A 155 10.85 14.60 0.38
N GLY A 156 10.68 14.72 1.70
CA GLY A 156 11.78 14.62 2.64
C GLY A 156 12.31 13.20 2.83
N SER A 157 11.61 12.18 2.28
CA SER A 157 12.06 10.80 2.33
C SER A 157 13.36 10.61 1.55
N VAL A 158 14.28 9.85 2.14
CA VAL A 158 15.53 9.40 1.50
C VAL A 158 15.61 7.87 1.48
N TRP A 159 14.48 7.20 1.60
CA TRP A 159 14.38 5.75 1.66
C TRP A 159 15.13 5.08 0.50
N GLY A 160 15.94 4.08 0.82
CA GLY A 160 16.74 3.36 -0.17
C GLY A 160 17.79 4.21 -0.88
N GLY A 161 18.04 5.45 -0.44
CA GLY A 161 18.94 6.38 -1.12
C GLY A 161 18.34 6.98 -2.39
N GLU A 162 17.04 6.86 -2.59
CA GLU A 162 16.33 7.35 -3.77
C GLU A 162 15.68 8.71 -3.53
N LYS A 163 15.28 9.35 -4.64
CA LYS A 163 14.56 10.62 -4.62
C LYS A 163 13.06 10.36 -4.81
N TRP A 164 12.26 10.77 -3.84
CA TRP A 164 10.83 10.50 -3.82
C TRP A 164 10.00 11.77 -4.01
N HIS A 165 8.77 11.59 -4.51
CA HIS A 165 7.72 12.59 -4.51
C HIS A 165 6.68 12.26 -3.44
N ASP A 166 6.18 13.26 -2.72
CA ASP A 166 5.00 13.09 -1.89
C ASP A 166 3.75 13.24 -2.76
N MET A 167 2.85 12.28 -2.66
CA MET A 167 1.58 12.27 -3.38
C MET A 167 0.43 12.25 -2.38
N GLU A 168 -0.60 13.03 -2.62
CA GLU A 168 -1.74 13.19 -1.72
C GLU A 168 -3.06 12.90 -2.41
N TYR A 169 -3.96 12.22 -1.71
CA TYR A 169 -5.34 12.01 -2.12
C TYR A 169 -6.27 12.47 -0.99
N LEU A 170 -7.18 13.39 -1.28
CA LEU A 170 -8.18 13.86 -0.32
C LEU A 170 -9.43 12.98 -0.41
N LEU A 171 -9.82 12.40 0.73
CA LEU A 171 -10.95 11.47 0.83
C LEU A 171 -12.31 12.18 0.91
#